data_0e781293190d0750ec97223470829176
#
_entry.id   0e781293190d0750ec97223470829176
#
_cell.length_a   1.000
_cell.length_b   1.000
_cell.length_c   1.000
_cell.angle_alpha   90.00
_cell.angle_beta   90.00
_cell.angle_gamma   90.00
#
_symmetry.space_group_name_H-M   'P 1'
#
loop_
_entity.id
_entity.type
_entity.pdbx_description
1 polymer ?
#
loop_
_entity_poly.entity_id
_entity_poly.type
_entity_poly.pdbx_seq_one_letter_code
_entity_poly.pdbx_strand_id
1 'polypeptide(L)'
;MREEALIAATMKEEDRDEEGIRPETLPEFIGQAQLRESLSIAIAAAKKRGVPLDHVLFSGPPGLGKTTLAHIIAREMGSAIHCTSGPVLEKAGDLAAILTLVSEGDLLFIDEIHRLPTVVEEILYPAMEDFRIDVMIGEGPSARSIRIDLAPFTLIGATTRVGQLGSPFRDRFRVNRSEEHTSELQSQNAI
;
A
#
# COMPACT_ATOMS: atom_id res chain seq x y z
N MET A 1 -12.50 -4.23 20.07
CA MET A 1 -12.58 -2.79 20.51
C MET A 1 -11.29 -1.99 20.20
N ARG A 2 -10.07 -2.47 20.51
CA ARG A 2 -8.82 -1.73 20.20
C ARG A 2 -8.35 -1.97 18.75
N GLU A 3 -8.64 -3.12 18.19
CA GLU A 3 -8.34 -3.50 16.78
C GLU A 3 -9.26 -2.77 15.79
N GLU A 4 -10.54 -2.66 16.08
CA GLU A 4 -11.48 -1.84 15.29
C GLU A 4 -11.11 -0.36 15.33
N ALA A 5 -10.53 0.12 16.44
CA ALA A 5 -10.05 1.50 16.56
C ALA A 5 -8.80 1.77 15.72
N LEU A 6 -7.90 0.80 15.52
CA LEU A 6 -6.72 0.93 14.65
C LEU A 6 -7.11 1.03 13.15
N ILE A 7 -8.16 0.31 12.75
CA ILE A 7 -8.69 0.35 11.37
C ILE A 7 -9.57 1.59 11.18
N ALA A 8 -10.36 1.97 12.18
CA ALA A 8 -11.28 3.11 12.11
C ALA A 8 -10.62 4.48 12.33
N ALA A 9 -9.48 4.55 13.04
CA ALA A 9 -8.81 5.82 13.34
C ALA A 9 -8.15 6.50 12.12
N THR A 10 -8.12 5.82 10.97
CA THR A 10 -7.56 6.37 9.72
C THR A 10 -8.60 6.93 8.76
N MET A 11 -9.88 6.69 8.99
CA MET A 11 -10.93 7.41 8.25
C MET A 11 -11.14 8.77 8.94
N LYS A 12 -10.42 9.79 8.49
CA LYS A 12 -10.69 11.18 8.87
C LYS A 12 -12.14 11.51 8.50
N GLU A 13 -12.83 12.27 9.35
CA GLU A 13 -14.21 12.75 9.07
C GLU A 13 -14.31 13.47 7.71
N GLU A 14 -13.21 14.06 7.24
CA GLU A 14 -13.07 14.68 5.91
C GLU A 14 -13.29 13.69 4.74
N ASP A 15 -13.09 12.38 4.95
CA ASP A 15 -13.31 11.36 3.90
C ASP A 15 -14.79 10.99 3.70
N ARG A 16 -15.67 11.29 4.66
CA ARG A 16 -17.11 10.95 4.57
C ARG A 16 -17.91 11.91 3.71
N ASP A 17 -17.52 13.19 3.67
CA ASP A 17 -18.26 14.21 2.92
C ASP A 17 -17.91 14.22 1.42
N GLU A 18 -16.86 13.52 0.99
CA GLU A 18 -16.41 13.45 -0.40
C GLU A 18 -16.84 12.17 -1.16
N GLU A 19 -17.55 11.24 -0.53
CA GLU A 19 -17.95 9.96 -1.16
C GLU A 19 -18.78 10.13 -2.46
N GLY A 20 -19.43 11.29 -2.66
CA GLY A 20 -20.23 11.57 -3.85
C GLY A 20 -19.46 12.16 -5.05
N ILE A 21 -18.18 12.53 -4.89
CA ILE A 21 -17.40 13.26 -5.91
C ILE A 21 -16.16 12.46 -6.35
N ARG A 22 -15.78 11.42 -5.61
CA ARG A 22 -14.58 10.63 -5.91
C ARG A 22 -14.84 9.68 -7.09
N PRO A 23 -13.90 9.59 -8.07
CA PRO A 23 -14.01 8.63 -9.16
C PRO A 23 -14.03 7.20 -8.60
N GLU A 24 -14.92 6.39 -9.14
CA GLU A 24 -15.11 5.00 -8.72
C GLU A 24 -14.37 4.00 -9.59
N THR A 25 -13.97 4.41 -10.79
CA THR A 25 -13.32 3.56 -11.80
C THR A 25 -12.05 4.23 -12.35
N LEU A 26 -11.13 3.43 -12.89
CA LEU A 26 -9.91 3.95 -13.52
C LEU A 26 -10.20 4.93 -14.68
N PRO A 27 -11.20 4.72 -15.56
CA PRO A 27 -11.57 5.68 -16.60
C PRO A 27 -12.02 7.04 -16.05
N GLU A 28 -12.70 7.07 -14.92
CA GLU A 28 -13.19 8.31 -14.29
C GLU A 28 -12.07 9.09 -13.59
N PHE A 29 -10.98 8.43 -13.24
CA PHE A 29 -9.84 9.07 -12.57
C PHE A 29 -9.14 10.04 -13.54
N ILE A 30 -9.29 11.34 -13.29
CA ILE A 30 -8.77 12.40 -14.16
C ILE A 30 -7.27 12.59 -13.93
N GLY A 31 -6.51 12.70 -15.01
CA GLY A 31 -5.05 12.90 -14.99
C GLY A 31 -4.26 11.60 -15.08
N GLN A 32 -2.93 11.71 -15.09
CA GLN A 32 -1.97 10.60 -15.05
C GLN A 32 -2.28 9.43 -16.03
N ALA A 33 -2.49 9.74 -17.32
CA ALA A 33 -2.92 8.77 -18.34
C ALA A 33 -2.04 7.52 -18.39
N GLN A 34 -0.72 7.67 -18.28
CA GLN A 34 0.22 6.54 -18.29
C GLN A 34 0.10 5.66 -17.05
N LEU A 35 -0.19 6.25 -15.86
CA LEU A 35 -0.43 5.47 -14.65
C LEU A 35 -1.71 4.66 -14.78
N ARG A 36 -2.79 5.26 -15.28
CA ARG A 36 -4.05 4.55 -15.53
C ARG A 36 -3.88 3.38 -16.48
N GLU A 37 -3.16 3.59 -17.58
CA GLU A 37 -2.85 2.54 -18.55
C GLU A 37 -2.05 1.40 -17.91
N SER A 38 -0.99 1.73 -17.17
CA SER A 38 -0.15 0.74 -16.48
C SER A 38 -0.95 -0.07 -15.46
N LEU A 39 -1.79 0.59 -14.65
CA LEU A 39 -2.67 -0.06 -13.68
C LEU A 39 -3.72 -0.94 -14.37
N SER A 40 -4.34 -0.46 -15.44
CA SER A 40 -5.33 -1.23 -16.21
C SER A 40 -4.73 -2.53 -16.74
N ILE A 41 -3.52 -2.46 -17.31
CA ILE A 41 -2.80 -3.65 -17.81
C ILE A 41 -2.46 -4.60 -16.65
N ALA A 42 -1.94 -4.08 -15.54
CA ALA A 42 -1.55 -4.90 -14.38
C ALA A 42 -2.76 -5.61 -13.76
N ILE A 43 -3.88 -4.88 -13.57
CA ILE A 43 -5.14 -5.44 -13.04
C ILE A 43 -5.69 -6.51 -13.98
N ALA A 44 -5.76 -6.23 -15.28
CA ALA A 44 -6.25 -7.21 -16.27
C ALA A 44 -5.39 -8.48 -16.28
N ALA A 45 -4.07 -8.33 -16.18
CA ALA A 45 -3.15 -9.47 -16.12
C ALA A 45 -3.31 -10.28 -14.82
N ALA A 46 -3.47 -9.65 -13.67
CA ALA A 46 -3.69 -10.31 -12.38
C ALA A 46 -5.00 -11.09 -12.40
N LYS A 47 -6.10 -10.46 -12.82
CA LYS A 47 -7.42 -11.11 -12.99
C LYS A 47 -7.37 -12.32 -13.91
N LYS A 48 -6.69 -12.19 -15.07
CA LYS A 48 -6.55 -13.30 -16.03
C LYS A 48 -5.79 -14.49 -15.44
N ARG A 49 -4.82 -14.24 -14.59
CA ARG A 49 -4.04 -15.27 -13.90
C ARG A 49 -4.71 -15.83 -12.66
N GLY A 50 -5.73 -15.17 -12.12
CA GLY A 50 -6.38 -15.52 -10.86
C GLY A 50 -5.46 -15.37 -9.65
N VAL A 51 -4.59 -14.35 -9.64
CA VAL A 51 -3.64 -14.07 -8.55
C VAL A 51 -3.81 -12.63 -8.05
N PRO A 52 -3.39 -12.33 -6.82
CA PRO A 52 -3.33 -10.96 -6.33
C PRO A 52 -2.53 -10.05 -7.27
N LEU A 53 -2.81 -8.76 -7.26
CA LEU A 53 -2.02 -7.75 -7.95
C LEU A 53 -0.62 -7.70 -7.32
N ASP A 54 0.40 -7.43 -8.11
CA ASP A 54 1.74 -7.12 -7.59
C ASP A 54 1.67 -5.88 -6.66
N HIS A 55 2.59 -5.78 -5.69
CA HIS A 55 2.63 -4.64 -4.77
C HIS A 55 2.88 -3.33 -5.50
N VAL A 56 2.18 -2.27 -5.09
CA VAL A 56 2.16 -0.95 -5.76
C VAL A 56 2.64 0.14 -4.82
N LEU A 57 3.52 1.02 -5.29
CA LEU A 57 3.93 2.23 -4.57
C LEU A 57 3.48 3.47 -5.33
N PHE A 58 2.64 4.28 -4.69
CA PHE A 58 2.27 5.60 -5.17
C PHE A 58 3.15 6.67 -4.51
N SER A 59 3.89 7.42 -5.31
CA SER A 59 4.68 8.55 -4.85
C SER A 59 4.22 9.84 -5.52
N GLY A 60 4.21 10.93 -4.76
CA GLY A 60 3.83 12.25 -5.27
C GLY A 60 3.25 13.15 -4.19
N PRO A 61 3.04 14.44 -4.48
CA PRO A 61 2.46 15.41 -3.56
C PRO A 61 1.13 14.96 -2.95
N PRO A 62 0.72 15.54 -1.81
CA PRO A 62 -0.60 15.30 -1.23
C PRO A 62 -1.70 15.78 -2.19
N GLY A 63 -2.91 15.22 -2.09
CA GLY A 63 -4.05 15.62 -2.90
C GLY A 63 -4.11 15.04 -4.32
N LEU A 64 -3.17 14.19 -4.74
CA LEU A 64 -3.15 13.56 -6.07
C LEU A 64 -4.01 12.27 -6.15
N GLY A 65 -4.87 12.02 -5.19
CA GLY A 65 -5.81 10.89 -5.25
C GLY A 65 -5.17 9.51 -5.02
N LYS A 66 -4.04 9.41 -4.29
CA LYS A 66 -3.39 8.12 -3.99
C LYS A 66 -4.33 7.15 -3.27
N THR A 67 -5.06 7.64 -2.25
CA THR A 67 -6.08 6.87 -1.54
C THR A 67 -7.22 6.46 -2.46
N THR A 68 -7.71 7.39 -3.29
CA THR A 68 -8.76 7.12 -4.29
C THR A 68 -8.33 6.02 -5.26
N LEU A 69 -7.09 6.06 -5.76
CA LEU A 69 -6.56 5.00 -6.62
C LEU A 69 -6.52 3.64 -5.93
N ALA A 70 -6.16 3.59 -4.64
CA ALA A 70 -6.17 2.34 -3.89
C ALA A 70 -7.59 1.75 -3.80
N HIS A 71 -8.60 2.57 -3.54
CA HIS A 71 -10.00 2.14 -3.53
C HIS A 71 -10.48 1.70 -4.92
N ILE A 72 -10.10 2.40 -5.99
CA ILE A 72 -10.42 2.00 -7.37
C ILE A 72 -9.81 0.62 -7.67
N ILE A 73 -8.54 0.39 -7.31
CA ILE A 73 -7.89 -0.91 -7.52
C ILE A 73 -8.62 -2.02 -6.77
N ALA A 74 -9.00 -1.79 -5.50
CA ALA A 74 -9.75 -2.76 -4.72
C ALA A 74 -11.08 -3.11 -5.41
N ARG A 75 -11.83 -2.12 -5.85
CA ARG A 75 -13.10 -2.29 -6.59
C ARG A 75 -12.88 -3.06 -7.90
N GLU A 76 -11.89 -2.64 -8.70
CA GLU A 76 -11.53 -3.31 -9.95
C GLU A 76 -11.12 -4.77 -9.73
N MET A 77 -10.37 -5.06 -8.67
CA MET A 77 -9.98 -6.45 -8.31
C MET A 77 -11.13 -7.26 -7.70
N GLY A 78 -12.18 -6.60 -7.21
CA GLY A 78 -13.27 -7.25 -6.47
C GLY A 78 -12.83 -7.70 -5.08
N SER A 79 -11.91 -6.98 -4.45
CA SER A 79 -11.25 -7.30 -3.19
C SER A 79 -11.63 -6.32 -2.08
N ALA A 80 -11.56 -6.76 -0.83
CA ALA A 80 -11.64 -5.85 0.30
C ALA A 80 -10.34 -5.00 0.42
N ILE A 81 -10.45 -3.83 1.04
CA ILE A 81 -9.31 -2.96 1.31
C ILE A 81 -9.21 -2.67 2.81
N HIS A 82 -8.04 -2.89 3.38
CA HIS A 82 -7.68 -2.55 4.74
C HIS A 82 -6.78 -1.31 4.72
N CYS A 83 -7.24 -0.22 5.30
CA CYS A 83 -6.52 1.05 5.27
C CYS A 83 -5.85 1.34 6.61
N THR A 84 -4.59 1.76 6.57
CA THR A 84 -3.83 2.25 7.72
C THR A 84 -2.83 3.32 7.28
N SER A 85 -2.01 3.82 8.19
CA SER A 85 -0.94 4.77 7.87
C SER A 85 0.34 4.44 8.63
N GLY A 86 1.49 4.87 8.08
CA GLY A 86 2.79 4.66 8.71
C GLY A 86 2.86 5.11 10.17
N PRO A 87 2.38 6.32 10.51
CA PRO A 87 2.38 6.81 11.90
C PRO A 87 1.56 5.98 12.90
N VAL A 88 0.57 5.21 12.45
CA VAL A 88 -0.27 4.37 13.32
C VAL A 88 0.40 3.04 13.65
N LEU A 89 1.29 2.58 12.78
CA LEU A 89 2.03 1.34 12.92
C LEU A 89 3.32 1.57 13.72
N GLU A 90 3.21 1.63 15.04
CA GLU A 90 4.36 1.95 15.91
C GLU A 90 5.26 0.75 16.20
N LYS A 91 4.70 -0.44 16.19
CA LYS A 91 5.40 -1.69 16.56
C LYS A 91 4.96 -2.88 15.71
N ALA A 92 5.78 -3.91 15.74
CA ALA A 92 5.56 -5.18 15.04
C ALA A 92 4.17 -5.79 15.21
N GLY A 93 3.64 -5.75 16.45
CA GLY A 93 2.33 -6.29 16.78
C GLY A 93 1.16 -5.54 16.10
N ASP A 94 1.31 -4.24 15.84
CA ASP A 94 0.26 -3.46 15.18
C ASP A 94 0.11 -3.90 13.72
N LEU A 95 1.23 -4.10 13.01
CA LEU A 95 1.23 -4.63 11.65
C LEU A 95 0.73 -6.08 11.61
N ALA A 96 1.22 -6.93 12.53
CA ALA A 96 0.81 -8.33 12.60
C ALA A 96 -0.72 -8.48 12.81
N ALA A 97 -1.31 -7.64 13.67
CA ALA A 97 -2.75 -7.63 13.90
C ALA A 97 -3.54 -7.32 12.61
N ILE A 98 -3.09 -6.36 11.83
CA ILE A 98 -3.75 -6.03 10.54
C ILE A 98 -3.54 -7.16 9.53
N LEU A 99 -2.32 -7.66 9.37
CA LEU A 99 -2.00 -8.69 8.37
C LEU A 99 -2.75 -10.02 8.62
N THR A 100 -3.09 -10.34 9.88
CA THR A 100 -3.88 -11.53 10.21
C THR A 100 -5.36 -11.40 9.86
N LEU A 101 -5.86 -10.18 9.61
CA LEU A 101 -7.24 -9.92 9.17
C LEU A 101 -7.39 -9.92 7.65
N VAL A 102 -6.28 -9.83 6.92
CA VAL A 102 -6.26 -9.77 5.46
C VAL A 102 -6.53 -11.16 4.89
N SER A 103 -7.52 -11.27 4.02
CA SER A 103 -7.87 -12.49 3.31
C SER A 103 -7.15 -12.60 1.96
N GLU A 104 -7.24 -13.77 1.32
CA GLU A 104 -6.64 -13.97 0.01
C GLU A 104 -7.17 -13.00 -1.05
N GLY A 105 -6.28 -12.28 -1.69
CA GLY A 105 -6.58 -11.29 -2.72
C GLY A 105 -6.96 -9.91 -2.19
N ASP A 106 -7.09 -9.72 -0.86
CA ASP A 106 -7.36 -8.41 -0.28
C ASP A 106 -6.19 -7.43 -0.48
N LEU A 107 -6.51 -6.15 -0.32
CA LEU A 107 -5.53 -5.06 -0.40
C LEU A 107 -5.25 -4.50 0.99
N LEU A 108 -3.96 -4.30 1.30
CA LEU A 108 -3.52 -3.50 2.45
C LEU A 108 -2.99 -2.16 1.92
N PHE A 109 -3.66 -1.06 2.27
CA PHE A 109 -3.23 0.29 1.95
C PHE A 109 -2.53 0.93 3.15
N ILE A 110 -1.29 1.40 2.97
CA ILE A 110 -0.52 2.12 3.99
C ILE A 110 -0.20 3.52 3.46
N ASP A 111 -0.88 4.54 4.00
CA ASP A 111 -0.54 5.93 3.71
C ASP A 111 0.70 6.38 4.49
N GLU A 112 1.42 7.38 3.96
CA GLU A 112 2.67 7.88 4.54
C GLU A 112 3.66 6.74 4.90
N ILE A 113 3.79 5.73 4.02
CA ILE A 113 4.57 4.51 4.27
C ILE A 113 6.05 4.79 4.61
N HIS A 114 6.59 5.95 4.20
CA HIS A 114 7.94 6.40 4.56
C HIS A 114 8.10 6.73 6.06
N ARG A 115 7.01 6.76 6.82
CA ARG A 115 7.01 7.00 8.27
C ARG A 115 6.93 5.72 9.09
N LEU A 116 7.02 4.56 8.46
CA LEU A 116 7.11 3.29 9.17
C LEU A 116 8.40 3.23 10.01
N PRO A 117 8.34 2.80 11.27
CA PRO A 117 9.53 2.45 12.02
C PRO A 117 10.29 1.28 11.36
N THR A 118 11.61 1.27 11.44
CA THR A 118 12.45 0.20 10.86
C THR A 118 12.02 -1.21 11.29
N VAL A 119 11.63 -1.38 12.56
CA VAL A 119 11.15 -2.67 13.07
C VAL A 119 9.88 -3.16 12.38
N VAL A 120 9.03 -2.24 11.92
CA VAL A 120 7.80 -2.56 11.16
C VAL A 120 8.14 -2.88 9.70
N GLU A 121 9.06 -2.12 9.10
CA GLU A 121 9.57 -2.41 7.75
C GLU A 121 10.18 -3.82 7.67
N GLU A 122 11.00 -4.22 8.66
CA GLU A 122 11.66 -5.53 8.70
C GLU A 122 10.67 -6.69 8.71
N ILE A 123 9.49 -6.52 9.32
CA ILE A 123 8.42 -7.52 9.30
C ILE A 123 7.64 -7.48 7.98
N LEU A 124 7.50 -6.29 7.41
CA LEU A 124 6.79 -6.13 6.15
C LEU A 124 7.50 -6.81 4.98
N TYR A 125 8.83 -6.89 4.99
CA TYR A 125 9.60 -7.56 3.94
C TYR A 125 9.19 -9.03 3.73
N PRO A 126 9.28 -9.92 4.71
CA PRO A 126 8.86 -11.31 4.52
C PRO A 126 7.36 -11.44 4.30
N ALA A 127 6.55 -10.51 4.81
CA ALA A 127 5.12 -10.47 4.52
C ALA A 127 4.82 -10.25 3.03
N MET A 128 5.61 -9.38 2.37
CA MET A 128 5.46 -9.08 0.93
C MET A 128 6.02 -10.20 0.03
N GLU A 129 7.14 -10.79 0.41
CA GLU A 129 7.86 -11.75 -0.44
C GLU A 129 7.35 -13.18 -0.29
N ASP A 130 7.15 -13.58 0.97
CA ASP A 130 6.89 -14.98 1.32
C ASP A 130 5.50 -15.19 1.94
N PHE A 131 4.69 -14.13 2.10
CA PHE A 131 3.40 -14.16 2.79
C PHE A 131 3.48 -14.80 4.16
N ARG A 132 4.48 -14.39 4.95
CA ARG A 132 4.67 -14.84 6.32
C ARG A 132 5.31 -13.75 7.18
N ILE A 133 5.06 -13.83 8.48
CA ILE A 133 5.71 -12.97 9.48
C ILE A 133 6.23 -13.81 10.63
N ASP A 134 7.34 -13.38 11.21
CA ASP A 134 7.87 -13.93 12.46
C ASP A 134 7.61 -12.90 13.57
N VAL A 135 6.81 -13.29 14.58
CA VAL A 135 6.42 -12.42 15.70
C VAL A 135 7.01 -12.95 16.98
N MET A 136 7.66 -12.07 17.75
CA MET A 136 8.15 -12.41 19.09
C MET A 136 7.01 -12.35 20.10
N ILE A 137 6.77 -13.44 20.81
CA ILE A 137 5.79 -13.54 21.90
C ILE A 137 6.51 -13.77 23.21
N GLY A 138 6.14 -13.01 24.25
CA GLY A 138 6.76 -13.04 25.57
C GLY A 138 7.90 -12.03 25.71
N GLU A 139 8.47 -11.97 26.90
CA GLU A 139 9.55 -11.06 27.26
C GLU A 139 10.75 -11.82 27.87
N GLY A 140 11.93 -11.23 27.70
CA GLY A 140 13.18 -11.75 28.28
C GLY A 140 13.57 -13.14 27.76
N PRO A 141 14.21 -14.02 28.62
CA PRO A 141 14.70 -15.32 28.17
C PRO A 141 13.63 -16.31 27.73
N SER A 142 12.36 -16.03 28.02
CA SER A 142 11.20 -16.86 27.65
C SER A 142 10.55 -16.41 26.33
N ALA A 143 11.08 -15.38 25.70
CA ALA A 143 10.56 -14.92 24.41
C ALA A 143 10.72 -16.01 23.33
N ARG A 144 9.67 -16.22 22.55
CA ARG A 144 9.64 -17.20 21.45
C ARG A 144 9.24 -16.51 20.16
N SER A 145 9.91 -16.85 19.07
CA SER A 145 9.47 -16.47 17.73
C SER A 145 8.39 -17.44 17.26
N ILE A 146 7.26 -16.91 16.83
CA ILE A 146 6.19 -17.69 16.19
C ILE A 146 6.08 -17.19 14.76
N ARG A 147 6.12 -18.14 13.82
CA ARG A 147 5.86 -17.89 12.41
C ARG A 147 4.38 -17.97 12.14
N ILE A 148 3.86 -16.96 11.46
CA ILE A 148 2.47 -16.88 11.04
C ILE A 148 2.46 -16.80 9.50
N ASP A 149 1.81 -17.77 8.85
CA ASP A 149 1.58 -17.73 7.42
C ASP A 149 0.39 -16.80 7.14
N LEU A 150 0.50 -16.00 6.11
CA LEU A 150 -0.48 -15.01 5.67
C LEU A 150 -1.15 -15.47 4.37
N ALA A 151 -2.39 -15.09 4.17
CA ALA A 151 -3.01 -15.21 2.87
C ALA A 151 -2.29 -14.26 1.86
N PRO A 152 -2.13 -14.67 0.59
CA PRO A 152 -1.57 -13.80 -0.44
C PRO A 152 -2.39 -12.52 -0.60
N PHE A 153 -1.76 -11.37 -0.51
CA PHE A 153 -2.39 -10.05 -0.54
C PHE A 153 -1.61 -9.06 -1.40
N THR A 154 -2.22 -7.92 -1.69
CA THR A 154 -1.54 -6.81 -2.36
C THR A 154 -1.28 -5.69 -1.37
N LEU A 155 -0.01 -5.27 -1.22
CA LEU A 155 0.34 -4.05 -0.52
C LEU A 155 0.31 -2.85 -1.49
N ILE A 156 -0.41 -1.81 -1.11
CA ILE A 156 -0.36 -0.50 -1.76
C ILE A 156 0.23 0.50 -0.77
N GLY A 157 1.44 0.97 -1.04
CA GLY A 157 2.09 2.03 -0.27
C GLY A 157 1.81 3.39 -0.90
N ALA A 158 1.56 4.41 -0.09
CA ALA A 158 1.52 5.80 -0.54
C ALA A 158 2.56 6.63 0.21
N THR A 159 3.26 7.51 -0.51
CA THR A 159 4.29 8.38 0.07
C THR A 159 4.35 9.72 -0.62
N THR A 160 4.63 10.77 0.15
CA THR A 160 4.99 12.10 -0.37
C THR A 160 6.52 12.26 -0.48
N ARG A 161 7.30 11.31 0.05
CA ARG A 161 8.76 11.40 0.20
C ARG A 161 9.44 10.08 -0.17
N VAL A 162 9.42 9.73 -1.45
CA VAL A 162 9.99 8.47 -1.95
C VAL A 162 11.48 8.31 -1.62
N GLY A 163 12.22 9.41 -1.56
CA GLY A 163 13.65 9.40 -1.20
C GLY A 163 13.94 8.99 0.26
N GLN A 164 12.94 8.98 1.15
CA GLN A 164 13.09 8.49 2.52
C GLN A 164 12.90 6.98 2.65
N LEU A 165 12.36 6.32 1.62
CA LEU A 165 12.26 4.86 1.58
C LEU A 165 13.59 4.25 1.17
N GLY A 166 14.05 3.24 1.89
CA GLY A 166 15.22 2.46 1.54
C GLY A 166 15.10 1.81 0.16
N SER A 167 16.20 1.74 -0.61
CA SER A 167 16.18 1.08 -1.93
C SER A 167 15.66 -0.37 -1.85
N PRO A 168 16.05 -1.20 -0.86
CA PRO A 168 15.54 -2.56 -0.78
C PRO A 168 14.03 -2.64 -0.61
N PHE A 169 13.44 -1.65 0.06
CA PHE A 169 11.98 -1.59 0.24
C PHE A 169 11.28 -1.17 -1.04
N ARG A 170 11.80 -0.14 -1.73
CA ARG A 170 11.23 0.33 -3.00
C ARG A 170 11.26 -0.72 -4.10
N ASP A 171 12.31 -1.52 -4.15
CA ASP A 171 12.52 -2.53 -5.21
C ASP A 171 11.50 -3.69 -5.12
N ARG A 172 10.78 -3.82 -4.00
CA ARG A 172 9.69 -4.79 -3.82
C ARG A 172 8.37 -4.37 -4.44
N PHE A 173 8.24 -3.10 -4.82
CA PHE A 173 7.07 -2.58 -5.51
C PHE A 173 7.30 -2.61 -7.02
N ARG A 174 6.48 -3.35 -7.75
CA ARG A 174 6.61 -3.49 -9.21
C ARG A 174 6.07 -2.29 -9.98
N VAL A 175 5.06 -1.62 -9.44
CA VAL A 175 4.55 -0.37 -10.00
C VAL A 175 5.03 0.77 -9.11
N ASN A 176 6.19 1.33 -9.46
CA ASN A 176 6.74 2.49 -8.77
C ASN A 176 6.63 3.70 -9.70
N ARG A 177 5.98 4.79 -9.28
CA ARG A 177 5.96 6.01 -10.07
C ARG A 177 6.15 7.25 -9.21
N SER A 178 7.24 7.96 -9.49
CA SER A 178 7.48 9.34 -9.07
C SER A 178 7.26 10.26 -10.28
N GLU A 179 6.66 11.43 -10.08
CA GLU A 179 6.52 12.46 -11.12
C GLU A 179 7.84 13.15 -11.49
N GLU A 180 8.99 12.72 -10.93
CA GLU A 180 10.27 13.40 -11.09
C GLU A 180 10.91 13.27 -12.49
N HIS A 181 10.41 12.39 -13.37
CA HIS A 181 11.02 12.19 -14.70
C HIS A 181 10.48 13.07 -15.84
N THR A 182 9.53 13.98 -15.58
CA THR A 182 8.95 14.81 -16.67
C THR A 182 9.73 16.09 -16.90
N SER A 183 10.60 16.52 -15.99
CA SER A 183 11.36 17.79 -16.12
C SER A 183 12.68 17.66 -16.88
N GLU A 184 13.28 16.47 -16.95
CA GLU A 184 14.58 16.30 -17.64
C GLU A 184 14.46 16.14 -19.17
N LEU A 185 13.33 15.60 -19.66
CA LEU A 185 13.13 15.44 -21.11
C LEU A 185 12.69 16.72 -21.82
N GLN A 186 12.18 17.73 -21.09
CA GLN A 186 11.80 19.02 -21.70
C GLN A 186 12.99 19.98 -21.84
N SER A 187 14.08 19.80 -21.10
CA SER A 187 15.28 20.63 -21.22
C SER A 187 16.23 20.21 -22.36
N GLN A 188 16.07 19.01 -22.91
CA GLN A 188 16.91 18.53 -24.03
C GLN A 188 16.38 18.82 -25.43
N ASN A 189 15.14 19.31 -25.55
CA ASN A 189 14.54 19.66 -26.85
C ASN A 189 14.47 21.17 -27.11
N ALA A 190 15.21 22.00 -26.36
CA ALA A 190 15.27 23.45 -26.53
C ALA A 190 16.71 23.90 -26.84
N ILE A 191 17.31 23.33 -27.90
CA ILE A 191 18.49 23.91 -28.61
C ILE A 191 18.28 23.72 -30.11
#